data_a9297d3c0357ef47056f19372788813a
#
_entry.id   a9297d3c0357ef47056f19372788813a
#
_cell.length_a   1.000
_cell.length_b   1.000
_cell.length_c   1.000
_cell.angle_alpha   90.00
_cell.angle_beta   90.00
_cell.angle_gamma   90.00
#
_symmetry.space_group_name_H-M   'P 1'
#
loop_
_entity.id
_entity.type
_entity.pdbx_description
1 polymer ?
#
loop_
_entity_poly.entity_id
_entity_poly.type
_entity_poly.pdbx_seq_one_letter_code
_entity_poly.pdbx_strand_id
1 'polypeptide(L)'
;MKINYPNLEKKIKVKFKDTELLIKSLTHKSYDKLNNNEKIEFLGDRVLGLVIAKKLLEIYPDEKEGILDKKFSSLVNKKTCLSVAKNIELYKYILIFNPKNKSVKIEDKVISDSCEALIGAIYLDRGFNIAEKVILELWYEHIKNSVITQIDSKTKLQEFSLKKFKKLPTYKIISNTGPRHKPIFKVGVKLPNSKYYIAI
;
A
#
# COMPACT_ATOMS: atom_id res chain seq x y z
N MET A 1 -21.78 20.77 6.58
CA MET A 1 -22.09 19.54 7.33
C MET A 1 -20.99 19.37 8.38
N LYS A 2 -21.32 19.20 9.65
CA LYS A 2 -20.30 19.06 10.71
C LYS A 2 -19.74 17.64 10.64
N ILE A 3 -18.42 17.48 10.49
CA ILE A 3 -17.77 16.16 10.38
C ILE A 3 -17.88 15.45 11.73
N ASN A 4 -18.31 14.19 11.71
CA ASN A 4 -18.51 13.38 12.92
C ASN A 4 -17.27 12.52 13.22
N TYR A 5 -16.22 13.14 13.74
CA TYR A 5 -14.97 12.44 14.13
C TYR A 5 -15.18 11.31 15.16
N PRO A 6 -16.06 11.42 16.16
CA PRO A 6 -16.36 10.30 17.07
C PRO A 6 -16.79 9.00 16.36
N ASN A 7 -17.45 9.10 15.19
CA ASN A 7 -17.78 7.91 14.42
C ASN A 7 -16.54 7.27 13.75
N LEU A 8 -15.56 8.06 13.31
CA LEU A 8 -14.27 7.54 12.84
C LEU A 8 -13.52 6.85 13.98
N GLU A 9 -13.43 7.48 15.15
CA GLU A 9 -12.79 6.92 16.33
C GLU A 9 -13.37 5.55 16.72
N LYS A 10 -14.71 5.39 16.63
CA LYS A 10 -15.36 4.08 16.83
C LYS A 10 -14.92 3.04 15.80
N LYS A 11 -14.80 3.41 14.52
CA LYS A 11 -14.38 2.50 13.44
C LYS A 11 -12.95 2.02 13.60
N ILE A 12 -12.05 2.91 14.03
CA ILE A 12 -10.64 2.57 14.28
C ILE A 12 -10.39 2.07 15.71
N LYS A 13 -11.42 2.07 16.57
CA LYS A 13 -11.39 1.69 17.99
C LYS A 13 -10.34 2.45 18.82
N VAL A 14 -10.09 3.71 18.45
CA VAL A 14 -9.17 4.60 19.17
C VAL A 14 -9.85 5.94 19.42
N LYS A 15 -9.80 6.39 20.68
CA LYS A 15 -10.18 7.74 21.06
C LYS A 15 -8.94 8.61 21.14
N PHE A 16 -8.90 9.68 20.37
CA PHE A 16 -7.79 10.65 20.40
C PHE A 16 -7.81 11.46 21.70
N LYS A 17 -6.62 11.74 22.23
CA LYS A 17 -6.41 12.71 23.30
C LYS A 17 -6.34 14.12 22.71
N ASP A 18 -5.65 14.24 21.57
CA ASP A 18 -5.51 15.47 20.80
C ASP A 18 -6.37 15.37 19.53
N THR A 19 -7.57 16.00 19.58
CA THR A 19 -8.48 16.05 18.45
C THR A 19 -7.95 16.92 17.30
N GLU A 20 -7.11 17.93 17.60
CA GLU A 20 -6.52 18.79 16.55
C GLU A 20 -5.55 17.98 15.69
N LEU A 21 -4.79 17.08 16.30
CA LEU A 21 -3.90 16.15 15.59
C LEU A 21 -4.69 15.22 14.65
N LEU A 22 -5.84 14.70 15.09
CA LEU A 22 -6.73 13.93 14.23
C LEU A 22 -7.23 14.77 13.05
N ILE A 23 -7.72 15.97 13.29
CA ILE A 23 -8.19 16.88 12.25
C ILE A 23 -7.07 17.19 11.26
N LYS A 24 -5.88 17.51 11.74
CA LYS A 24 -4.71 17.81 10.91
C LYS A 24 -4.34 16.63 10.01
N SER A 25 -4.38 15.40 10.52
CA SER A 25 -4.09 14.20 9.73
C SER A 25 -5.08 13.97 8.58
N LEU A 26 -6.28 14.54 8.67
CA LEU A 26 -7.35 14.45 7.68
C LEU A 26 -7.47 15.72 6.83
N THR A 27 -6.58 16.69 7.01
CA THR A 27 -6.58 17.95 6.28
C THR A 27 -5.64 17.89 5.10
N HIS A 28 -6.18 17.90 3.87
CA HIS A 28 -5.38 17.97 2.65
C HIS A 28 -4.81 19.38 2.44
N LYS A 29 -3.62 19.49 1.85
CA LYS A 29 -2.95 20.77 1.56
C LYS A 29 -3.76 21.77 0.72
N SER A 30 -4.75 21.30 -0.05
CA SER A 30 -5.64 22.20 -0.78
C SER A 30 -6.60 22.94 0.14
N TYR A 31 -6.90 22.39 1.32
CA TYR A 31 -7.76 22.99 2.33
C TYR A 31 -6.96 23.96 3.22
N ASP A 32 -5.82 23.51 3.73
CA ASP A 32 -4.89 24.33 4.50
C ASP A 32 -3.45 24.07 4.04
N LYS A 33 -2.77 25.10 3.52
CA LYS A 33 -1.40 25.00 3.00
C LYS A 33 -0.35 24.84 4.10
N LEU A 34 -0.64 25.30 5.30
CA LEU A 34 0.31 25.30 6.43
C LEU A 34 0.05 24.15 7.40
N ASN A 35 -1.23 23.95 7.78
CA ASN A 35 -1.63 22.93 8.74
C ASN A 35 -2.33 21.76 8.02
N ASN A 36 -1.53 20.91 7.40
CA ASN A 36 -2.02 19.77 6.61
C ASN A 36 -1.35 18.45 7.02
N ASN A 37 -1.72 17.39 6.33
CA ASN A 37 -1.33 16.02 6.66
C ASN A 37 0.03 15.57 6.13
N GLU A 38 0.72 16.31 5.24
CA GLU A 38 1.90 15.81 4.52
C GLU A 38 3.03 15.31 5.45
N LYS A 39 3.34 16.04 6.53
CA LYS A 39 4.38 15.62 7.48
C LYS A 39 3.96 14.41 8.33
N ILE A 40 2.66 14.29 8.62
CA ILE A 40 2.13 13.19 9.41
C ILE A 40 2.02 11.93 8.53
N GLU A 41 1.67 12.07 7.25
CA GLU A 41 1.72 11.03 6.23
C GLU A 41 3.13 10.41 6.14
N PHE A 42 4.16 11.27 6.02
CA PHE A 42 5.55 10.81 5.98
C PHE A 42 5.91 9.92 7.18
N LEU A 43 5.48 10.27 8.39
CA LEU A 43 5.71 9.46 9.59
C LEU A 43 4.87 8.18 9.56
N GLY A 44 3.61 8.28 9.18
CA GLY A 44 2.66 7.17 9.17
C GLY A 44 3.06 6.04 8.23
N ASP A 45 3.58 6.38 7.05
CA ASP A 45 4.14 5.40 6.11
C ASP A 45 5.29 4.57 6.76
N ARG A 46 6.20 5.21 7.53
CA ARG A 46 7.29 4.50 8.23
C ARG A 46 6.77 3.63 9.37
N VAL A 47 5.78 4.10 10.12
CA VAL A 47 5.14 3.32 11.20
C VAL A 47 4.42 2.11 10.62
N LEU A 48 3.65 2.29 9.54
CA LEU A 48 3.01 1.19 8.81
C LEU A 48 4.05 0.17 8.34
N GLY A 49 5.12 0.64 7.69
CA GLY A 49 6.19 -0.22 7.21
C GLY A 49 6.83 -1.04 8.32
N LEU A 50 7.16 -0.41 9.45
CA LEU A 50 7.76 -1.09 10.59
C LEU A 50 6.85 -2.20 11.15
N VAL A 51 5.57 -1.90 11.36
CA VAL A 51 4.59 -2.86 11.89
C VAL A 51 4.39 -4.04 10.94
N ILE A 52 4.23 -3.78 9.64
CA ILE A 52 4.04 -4.84 8.64
C ILE A 52 5.30 -5.68 8.48
N ALA A 53 6.50 -5.07 8.45
CA ALA A 53 7.76 -5.83 8.39
C ALA A 53 7.93 -6.75 9.61
N LYS A 54 7.70 -6.24 10.83
CA LYS A 54 7.71 -7.03 12.06
C LYS A 54 6.73 -8.21 11.96
N LYS A 55 5.49 -7.93 11.52
CA LYS A 55 4.46 -8.97 11.42
C LYS A 55 4.79 -10.05 10.40
N LEU A 56 5.39 -9.70 9.28
CA LEU A 56 5.83 -10.65 8.27
C LEU A 56 6.95 -11.56 8.80
N LEU A 57 7.91 -11.04 9.56
CA LEU A 57 8.94 -11.85 10.21
C LEU A 57 8.36 -12.85 11.22
N GLU A 58 7.32 -12.45 11.97
CA GLU A 58 6.62 -13.33 12.91
C GLU A 58 5.88 -14.48 12.20
N ILE A 59 5.23 -14.19 11.06
CA ILE A 59 4.42 -15.17 10.32
C ILE A 59 5.30 -16.09 9.45
N TYR A 60 6.41 -15.56 8.93
CA TYR A 60 7.27 -16.23 7.95
C TYR A 60 8.76 -16.22 8.37
N PRO A 61 9.11 -16.83 9.53
CA PRO A 61 10.46 -16.75 10.09
C PRO A 61 11.54 -17.36 9.18
N ASP A 62 11.17 -18.37 8.39
CA ASP A 62 12.11 -19.12 7.53
C ASP A 62 12.10 -18.63 6.07
N GLU A 63 11.31 -17.58 5.75
CA GLU A 63 11.22 -17.08 4.38
C GLU A 63 12.45 -16.24 4.00
N LYS A 64 12.79 -16.30 2.72
CA LYS A 64 13.88 -15.49 2.15
C LYS A 64 13.47 -14.02 2.08
N GLU A 65 14.45 -13.13 2.28
CA GLU A 65 14.28 -11.66 2.21
C GLU A 65 13.49 -11.22 0.98
N GLY A 66 13.83 -11.68 -0.23
CA GLY A 66 13.15 -11.27 -1.45
C GLY A 66 11.68 -11.69 -1.54
N ILE A 67 11.23 -12.71 -0.77
CA ILE A 67 9.81 -13.09 -0.66
C ILE A 67 9.13 -12.19 0.36
N LEU A 68 9.80 -11.93 1.49
CA LEU A 68 9.33 -10.99 2.50
C LEU A 68 9.13 -9.59 1.92
N ASP A 69 10.08 -9.11 1.11
CA ASP A 69 10.01 -7.79 0.45
C ASP A 69 8.81 -7.69 -0.53
N LYS A 70 8.55 -8.74 -1.31
CA LYS A 70 7.37 -8.79 -2.18
C LYS A 70 6.06 -8.76 -1.39
N LYS A 71 5.97 -9.53 -0.29
CA LYS A 71 4.81 -9.50 0.61
C LYS A 71 4.64 -8.12 1.24
N PHE A 72 5.72 -7.56 1.76
CA PHE A 72 5.78 -6.22 2.33
C PHE A 72 5.27 -5.17 1.34
N SER A 73 5.86 -5.10 0.15
CA SER A 73 5.46 -4.13 -0.89
C SER A 73 3.99 -4.26 -1.29
N SER A 74 3.42 -5.46 -1.27
CA SER A 74 2.00 -5.68 -1.55
C SER A 74 1.09 -5.15 -0.45
N LEU A 75 1.55 -5.12 0.80
CA LEU A 75 0.77 -4.72 1.96
C LEU A 75 0.85 -3.22 2.27
N VAL A 76 1.97 -2.57 1.95
CA VAL A 76 2.17 -1.14 2.26
C VAL A 76 1.96 -0.21 1.07
N ASN A 77 1.57 -0.73 -0.10
CA ASN A 77 1.36 0.11 -1.28
C ASN A 77 0.07 0.93 -1.20
N LYS A 78 0.00 1.98 -2.00
CA LYS A 78 -1.14 2.91 -2.05
C LYS A 78 -2.48 2.23 -2.36
N LYS A 79 -2.49 1.12 -3.11
CA LYS A 79 -3.71 0.37 -3.42
C LYS A 79 -4.27 -0.30 -2.16
N THR A 80 -3.42 -0.88 -1.33
CA THR A 80 -3.82 -1.50 -0.06
C THR A 80 -4.23 -0.44 0.96
N CYS A 81 -3.46 0.65 1.12
CA CYS A 81 -3.86 1.78 1.97
C CYS A 81 -5.21 2.36 1.55
N LEU A 82 -5.46 2.51 0.25
CA LEU A 82 -6.76 2.94 -0.28
C LEU A 82 -7.90 1.96 0.07
N SER A 83 -7.65 0.65 -0.07
CA SER A 83 -8.65 -0.38 0.27
C SER A 83 -9.03 -0.29 1.74
N VAL A 84 -8.05 -0.21 2.63
CA VAL A 84 -8.26 -0.05 4.08
C VAL A 84 -9.01 1.24 4.40
N ALA A 85 -8.60 2.36 3.81
CA ALA A 85 -9.27 3.64 3.97
C ALA A 85 -10.74 3.61 3.53
N LYS A 86 -11.05 2.92 2.43
CA LYS A 86 -12.42 2.74 1.95
C LYS A 86 -13.25 1.89 2.90
N ASN A 87 -12.69 0.85 3.50
CA ASN A 87 -13.39 -0.02 4.46
C ASN A 87 -13.84 0.74 5.71
N ILE A 88 -13.06 1.70 6.19
CA ILE A 88 -13.43 2.58 7.31
C ILE A 88 -14.17 3.84 6.85
N GLU A 89 -14.44 3.97 5.55
CA GLU A 89 -15.07 5.14 4.92
C GLU A 89 -14.33 6.46 5.21
N LEU A 90 -13.00 6.43 5.25
CA LEU A 90 -12.14 7.55 5.62
C LEU A 90 -12.42 8.82 4.79
N TYR A 91 -12.79 8.63 3.52
CA TYR A 91 -13.12 9.71 2.59
C TYR A 91 -14.22 10.65 3.08
N LYS A 92 -15.08 10.20 4.01
CA LYS A 92 -16.15 11.04 4.61
C LYS A 92 -15.62 12.10 5.60
N TYR A 93 -14.38 11.95 6.03
CA TYR A 93 -13.76 12.77 7.09
C TYR A 93 -12.65 13.66 6.59
N ILE A 94 -12.23 13.53 5.32
CA ILE A 94 -11.14 14.29 4.73
C ILE A 94 -11.58 15.73 4.43
N LEU A 95 -10.81 16.68 4.91
CA LEU A 95 -10.96 18.10 4.58
C LEU A 95 -10.21 18.41 3.30
N ILE A 96 -10.95 18.74 2.25
CA ILE A 96 -10.41 19.14 0.94
C ILE A 96 -11.08 20.45 0.48
N PHE A 97 -10.33 21.29 -0.22
CA PHE A 97 -10.88 22.53 -0.77
C PHE A 97 -11.98 22.22 -1.81
N ASN A 98 -13.16 22.75 -1.58
CA ASN A 98 -14.33 22.56 -2.44
C ASN A 98 -15.05 23.92 -2.66
N PRO A 99 -14.61 24.69 -3.67
CA PRO A 99 -15.13 26.07 -3.86
C PRO A 99 -16.61 26.14 -4.25
N LYS A 100 -17.20 25.03 -4.71
CA LYS A 100 -18.58 25.00 -5.22
C LYS A 100 -19.57 24.24 -4.33
N ASN A 101 -19.17 23.79 -3.15
CA ASN A 101 -19.98 22.95 -2.24
C ASN A 101 -20.73 21.78 -2.93
N LYS A 102 -20.22 21.34 -4.09
CA LYS A 102 -20.73 20.17 -4.82
C LYS A 102 -20.12 18.90 -4.25
N SER A 103 -20.76 17.76 -4.51
CA SER A 103 -20.13 16.46 -4.21
C SER A 103 -18.84 16.32 -5.02
N VAL A 104 -17.69 16.50 -4.36
CA VAL A 104 -16.38 16.31 -4.99
C VAL A 104 -15.97 14.86 -4.80
N LYS A 105 -15.66 14.19 -5.90
CA LYS A 105 -15.00 12.89 -5.85
C LYS A 105 -13.55 13.12 -5.40
N ILE A 106 -13.23 12.66 -4.20
CA ILE A 106 -11.86 12.72 -3.68
C ILE A 106 -11.00 11.72 -4.46
N GLU A 107 -9.82 12.17 -4.91
CA GLU A 107 -8.88 11.30 -5.62
C GLU A 107 -8.38 10.16 -4.73
N ASP A 108 -8.23 8.97 -5.30
CA ASP A 108 -7.77 7.78 -4.60
C ASP A 108 -6.41 7.99 -3.91
N LYS A 109 -5.54 8.83 -4.51
CA LYS A 109 -4.26 9.22 -3.91
C LYS A 109 -4.47 9.97 -2.59
N VAL A 110 -5.33 10.96 -2.55
CA VAL A 110 -5.61 11.76 -1.33
C VAL A 110 -6.16 10.87 -0.21
N ILE A 111 -7.01 9.89 -0.56
CA ILE A 111 -7.58 8.96 0.41
C ILE A 111 -6.49 8.03 0.98
N SER A 112 -5.58 7.51 0.15
CA SER A 112 -4.49 6.65 0.63
C SER A 112 -3.49 7.43 1.47
N ASP A 113 -3.10 8.64 1.06
CA ASP A 113 -2.18 9.50 1.80
C ASP A 113 -2.79 9.90 3.18
N SER A 114 -4.09 10.14 3.23
CA SER A 114 -4.81 10.37 4.50
C SER A 114 -4.88 9.14 5.41
N CYS A 115 -4.85 7.93 4.86
CA CYS A 115 -4.76 6.69 5.64
C CYS A 115 -3.42 6.58 6.34
N GLU A 116 -2.34 6.84 5.63
CA GLU A 116 -0.99 6.88 6.20
C GLU A 116 -0.89 7.99 7.26
N ALA A 117 -1.43 9.18 6.97
CA ALA A 117 -1.45 10.28 7.94
C ALA A 117 -2.26 9.95 9.20
N LEU A 118 -3.40 9.24 9.08
CA LEU A 118 -4.15 8.79 10.24
C LEU A 118 -3.33 7.83 11.12
N ILE A 119 -2.58 6.91 10.52
CA ILE A 119 -1.65 6.03 11.26
C ILE A 119 -0.59 6.85 11.99
N GLY A 120 0.02 7.83 11.32
CA GLY A 120 1.00 8.72 11.93
C GLY A 120 0.44 9.52 13.11
N ALA A 121 -0.81 10.00 12.99
CA ALA A 121 -1.50 10.71 14.07
C ALA A 121 -1.78 9.78 15.27
N ILE A 122 -2.25 8.55 15.03
CA ILE A 122 -2.45 7.56 16.09
C ILE A 122 -1.14 7.28 16.83
N TYR A 123 -0.04 7.15 16.08
CA TYR A 123 1.28 6.94 16.68
C TYR A 123 1.70 8.12 17.55
N LEU A 124 1.56 9.34 17.09
CA LEU A 124 1.92 10.56 17.84
C LEU A 124 1.06 10.74 19.09
N ASP A 125 -0.23 10.48 19.00
CA ASP A 125 -1.19 10.70 20.11
C ASP A 125 -1.19 9.56 21.13
N ARG A 126 -1.04 8.30 20.69
CA ARG A 126 -1.28 7.11 21.51
C ARG A 126 -0.06 6.16 21.63
N GLY A 127 1.03 6.48 20.91
CA GLY A 127 2.25 5.68 20.91
C GLY A 127 2.18 4.43 20.03
N PHE A 128 3.34 3.75 19.96
CA PHE A 128 3.55 2.63 19.03
C PHE A 128 2.61 1.45 19.26
N ASN A 129 2.41 1.03 20.51
CA ASN A 129 1.60 -0.16 20.81
C ASN A 129 0.14 -0.04 20.36
N ILE A 130 -0.44 1.16 20.46
CA ILE A 130 -1.81 1.41 19.98
C ILE A 130 -1.82 1.48 18.46
N ALA A 131 -0.84 2.15 17.84
CA ALA A 131 -0.72 2.21 16.38
C ALA A 131 -0.55 0.79 15.78
N GLU A 132 0.32 -0.04 16.36
CA GLU A 132 0.51 -1.44 15.96
C GLU A 132 -0.80 -2.23 16.00
N LYS A 133 -1.52 -2.14 17.13
CA LYS A 133 -2.81 -2.82 17.28
C LYS A 133 -3.82 -2.42 16.18
N VAL A 134 -3.94 -1.13 15.92
CA VAL A 134 -4.85 -0.60 14.89
C VAL A 134 -4.43 -1.05 13.49
N ILE A 135 -3.14 -0.97 13.16
CA ILE A 135 -2.63 -1.41 11.87
C ILE A 135 -2.92 -2.91 11.67
N LEU A 136 -2.58 -3.75 12.63
CA LEU A 136 -2.80 -5.19 12.52
C LEU A 136 -4.28 -5.55 12.40
N GLU A 137 -5.17 -4.81 13.02
CA GLU A 137 -6.62 -5.01 12.90
C GLU A 137 -7.13 -4.56 11.52
N LEU A 138 -6.77 -3.37 11.06
CA LEU A 138 -7.22 -2.84 9.78
C LEU A 138 -6.63 -3.59 8.58
N TRP A 139 -5.41 -4.11 8.68
CA TRP A 139 -4.71 -4.89 7.64
C TRP A 139 -4.94 -6.39 7.75
N TYR A 140 -5.71 -6.87 8.71
CA TYR A 140 -5.88 -8.31 9.01
C TYR A 140 -6.17 -9.16 7.76
N GLU A 141 -7.18 -8.80 6.98
CA GLU A 141 -7.55 -9.56 5.77
C GLU A 141 -6.46 -9.48 4.69
N HIS A 142 -5.79 -8.35 4.55
CA HIS A 142 -4.70 -8.19 3.59
C HIS A 142 -3.49 -9.05 3.99
N ILE A 143 -3.12 -9.07 5.27
CA ILE A 143 -2.04 -9.91 5.80
C ILE A 143 -2.39 -11.39 5.63
N LYS A 144 -3.59 -11.81 5.99
CA LYS A 144 -4.07 -13.19 5.81
C LYS A 144 -3.99 -13.63 4.35
N ASN A 145 -4.39 -12.79 3.42
CA ASN A 145 -4.38 -13.09 2.00
C ASN A 145 -2.97 -12.99 1.37
N SER A 146 -1.99 -12.41 2.05
CA SER A 146 -0.59 -12.34 1.60
C SER A 146 0.13 -13.68 1.60
N VAL A 147 -0.49 -14.73 2.12
CA VAL A 147 0.01 -16.13 2.11
C VAL A 147 0.31 -16.60 0.68
N ILE A 148 -0.50 -16.16 -0.29
CA ILE A 148 -0.30 -16.49 -1.70
C ILE A 148 0.59 -15.43 -2.34
N THR A 149 1.90 -15.58 -2.20
CA THR A 149 2.81 -14.79 -3.03
C THR A 149 2.76 -15.38 -4.44
N GLN A 150 2.10 -14.72 -5.38
CA GLN A 150 2.33 -15.00 -6.80
C GLN A 150 3.77 -14.58 -7.11
N ILE A 151 4.69 -15.53 -7.00
CA ILE A 151 6.03 -15.32 -7.53
C ILE A 151 5.84 -15.11 -9.02
N ASP A 152 6.19 -13.91 -9.50
CA ASP A 152 6.15 -13.57 -10.91
C ASP A 152 6.80 -14.68 -11.73
N SER A 153 6.10 -15.15 -12.76
CA SER A 153 6.56 -16.25 -13.62
C SER A 153 7.95 -16.01 -14.20
N LYS A 154 8.32 -14.75 -14.45
CA LYS A 154 9.66 -14.36 -14.87
C LYS A 154 10.70 -14.63 -13.79
N THR A 155 10.44 -14.27 -12.55
CA THR A 155 11.32 -14.53 -11.41
C THR A 155 11.52 -16.03 -11.17
N LYS A 156 10.42 -16.81 -11.19
CA LYS A 156 10.49 -18.29 -11.10
C LYS A 156 11.38 -18.89 -12.17
N LEU A 157 11.22 -18.43 -13.41
CA LEU A 157 12.03 -18.92 -14.53
C LEU A 157 13.49 -18.52 -14.40
N GLN A 158 13.79 -17.32 -13.92
CA GLN A 158 15.17 -16.86 -13.67
C GLN A 158 15.85 -17.70 -12.56
N GLU A 159 15.15 -17.91 -11.45
CA GLU A 159 15.65 -18.76 -10.34
C GLU A 159 15.90 -20.20 -10.79
N PHE A 160 14.94 -20.79 -11.54
CA PHE A 160 15.10 -22.11 -12.11
C PHE A 160 16.32 -22.20 -13.04
N SER A 161 16.49 -21.21 -13.94
CA SER A 161 17.60 -21.17 -14.89
C SER A 161 18.95 -21.03 -14.19
N LEU A 162 19.03 -20.15 -13.18
CA LEU A 162 20.24 -20.00 -12.36
C LEU A 162 20.57 -21.26 -11.57
N LYS A 163 19.56 -21.90 -10.96
CA LYS A 163 19.77 -23.14 -10.20
C LYS A 163 20.27 -24.28 -11.08
N LYS A 164 19.66 -24.46 -12.26
CA LYS A 164 19.91 -25.59 -13.16
C LYS A 164 21.10 -25.37 -14.10
N PHE A 165 21.22 -24.17 -14.65
CA PHE A 165 22.19 -23.88 -15.72
C PHE A 165 23.27 -22.88 -15.31
N LYS A 166 23.19 -22.29 -14.11
CA LYS A 166 24.07 -21.21 -13.63
C LYS A 166 24.12 -19.98 -14.54
N LYS A 167 23.06 -19.82 -15.38
CA LYS A 167 22.89 -18.72 -16.34
C LYS A 167 21.46 -18.24 -16.35
N LEU A 168 21.26 -16.94 -16.59
CA LEU A 168 19.93 -16.35 -16.74
C LEU A 168 19.28 -16.72 -18.08
N PRO A 169 17.94 -16.75 -18.17
CA PRO A 169 17.22 -16.82 -19.43
C PRO A 169 17.49 -15.57 -20.29
N THR A 170 17.46 -15.74 -21.60
CA THR A 170 17.52 -14.61 -22.54
C THR A 170 16.11 -14.25 -22.99
N TYR A 171 15.79 -12.95 -22.98
CA TYR A 171 14.49 -12.45 -23.41
C TYR A 171 14.63 -11.61 -24.67
N LYS A 172 13.68 -11.76 -25.62
CA LYS A 172 13.62 -10.97 -26.84
C LYS A 172 12.20 -10.51 -27.07
N ILE A 173 12.00 -9.19 -27.26
CA ILE A 173 10.70 -8.66 -27.72
C ILE A 173 10.56 -9.04 -29.20
N ILE A 174 9.49 -9.77 -29.52
CA ILE A 174 9.19 -10.23 -30.89
C ILE A 174 8.31 -9.19 -31.59
N SER A 175 7.29 -8.68 -30.90
CA SER A 175 6.45 -7.61 -31.38
C SER A 175 5.89 -6.79 -30.23
N ASN A 176 5.59 -5.53 -30.53
CA ASN A 176 4.88 -4.62 -29.66
C ASN A 176 3.68 -4.08 -30.45
N THR A 177 2.46 -4.37 -29.99
CA THR A 177 1.20 -3.98 -30.62
C THR A 177 0.27 -3.34 -29.59
N GLY A 178 -0.82 -2.72 -30.03
CA GLY A 178 -1.76 -2.04 -29.16
C GLY A 178 -1.49 -0.55 -28.98
N PRO A 179 -2.42 0.19 -28.35
CA PRO A 179 -2.33 1.61 -28.14
C PRO A 179 -1.22 1.97 -27.12
N ARG A 180 -0.64 3.18 -27.22
CA ARG A 180 0.47 3.64 -26.35
C ARG A 180 0.19 3.50 -24.85
N HIS A 181 -1.05 3.62 -24.42
CA HIS A 181 -1.46 3.53 -23.01
C HIS A 181 -1.77 2.09 -22.56
N LYS A 182 -1.79 1.11 -23.46
CA LYS A 182 -1.99 -0.31 -23.18
C LYS A 182 -1.26 -1.19 -24.19
N PRO A 183 0.09 -1.16 -24.21
CA PRO A 183 0.87 -1.94 -25.16
C PRO A 183 0.76 -3.44 -24.86
N ILE A 184 0.69 -4.25 -25.92
CA ILE A 184 0.72 -5.71 -25.87
C ILE A 184 2.08 -6.15 -26.41
N PHE A 185 2.89 -6.77 -25.54
CA PHE A 185 4.20 -7.27 -25.89
C PHE A 185 4.14 -8.78 -26.15
N LYS A 186 4.64 -9.20 -27.31
CA LYS A 186 4.95 -10.60 -27.56
C LYS A 186 6.43 -10.83 -27.26
N VAL A 187 6.71 -11.70 -26.30
CA VAL A 187 8.07 -11.89 -25.76
C VAL A 187 8.51 -13.34 -26.02
N GLY A 188 9.67 -13.50 -26.59
CA GLY A 188 10.37 -14.79 -26.68
C GLY A 188 11.32 -14.95 -25.49
N VAL A 189 11.29 -16.10 -24.85
CA VAL A 189 12.23 -16.49 -23.77
C VAL A 189 12.99 -17.74 -24.18
N LYS A 190 14.30 -17.76 -23.93
CA LYS A 190 15.19 -18.88 -24.20
C LYS A 190 15.96 -19.23 -22.94
N LEU A 191 15.88 -20.48 -22.53
CA LEU A 191 16.75 -21.07 -21.52
C LEU A 191 18.09 -21.50 -22.18
N PRO A 192 19.18 -21.58 -21.42
CA PRO A 192 20.40 -22.19 -21.93
C PRO A 192 20.13 -23.58 -22.49
N ASN A 193 20.64 -23.88 -23.70
CA ASN A 193 20.43 -25.15 -24.41
C ASN A 193 18.98 -25.47 -24.81
N SER A 194 18.13 -24.48 -24.96
CA SER A 194 16.74 -24.66 -25.44
C SER A 194 16.43 -23.82 -26.68
N LYS A 195 15.29 -24.07 -27.33
CA LYS A 195 14.70 -23.17 -28.32
C LYS A 195 13.96 -22.01 -27.64
N TYR A 196 13.57 -20.99 -28.40
CA TYR A 196 12.71 -19.92 -27.92
C TYR A 196 11.29 -20.41 -27.65
N TYR A 197 10.74 -20.06 -26.49
CA TYR A 197 9.32 -20.17 -26.16
C TYR A 197 8.71 -18.79 -26.26
N ILE A 198 7.47 -18.70 -26.73
CA ILE A 198 6.79 -17.43 -26.97
C ILE A 198 5.62 -17.28 -25.99
N ALA A 199 5.48 -16.09 -25.38
CA ALA A 199 4.37 -15.69 -24.54
C ALA A 199 3.85 -14.30 -24.97
N ILE A 200 2.57 -14.03 -24.67
CA ILE A 200 1.88 -12.77 -24.94
C ILE A 200 1.37 -12.21 -23.61
#